data_06f8a36c97ca667bf262be436e5d8f85
#
_entry.id   06f8a36c97ca667bf262be436e5d8f85
#
_cell.length_a   1.000
_cell.length_b   1.000
_cell.length_c   1.000
_cell.angle_alpha   90.00
_cell.angle_beta   90.00
_cell.angle_gamma   90.00
#
_symmetry.space_group_name_H-M   'P 1'
#
loop_
_entity.id
_entity.type
_entity.pdbx_description
1 polymer ?
#
loop_
_entity_poly.entity_id
_entity_poly.type
_entity_poly.pdbx_seq_one_letter_code
_entity_poly.pdbx_strand_id
1 'polypeptide(L)'
;MRSTLVSLSLTLLLCGAAGQASAAEPTLDEIIARTNHAAYYQGKDGRARVKMTITDKQGRKRERELTILRRNSDEKKDADQQYYVYFHGPADVAKTVFMVHKKVSGDDDRWLYLPGLDLVKRIAAADKRTSFVGSDFVYEDVSGRGLTEDTHKLTKTTKSYYVLEHVPRSRDKVNFARYVMYVHLTTFLPTKVEYYNDKGEIIRVMTVDKVEKIQGYPTPVRTTMEDRASGSKTTIEYSNIEYDLKLPDDIFTERYLRRAPIKFIK
;
A
#
# COMPACT_ATOMS: atom_id res chain seq x y z
N MET A 1 57.09 -38.88 -59.89
CA MET A 1 55.76 -39.26 -59.46
C MET A 1 55.61 -38.70 -58.00
N ARG A 2 54.87 -37.62 -57.81
CA ARG A 2 54.70 -36.96 -56.51
C ARG A 2 53.27 -37.23 -56.02
N SER A 3 53.14 -37.95 -54.90
CA SER A 3 51.86 -38.21 -54.23
C SER A 3 51.53 -37.06 -53.31
N THR A 4 50.38 -36.44 -53.58
CA THR A 4 49.83 -35.39 -52.66
C THR A 4 48.84 -36.04 -51.70
N LEU A 5 49.17 -36.01 -50.42
CA LEU A 5 48.25 -36.36 -49.32
C LEU A 5 47.32 -35.18 -49.03
N VAL A 6 46.03 -35.41 -49.18
CA VAL A 6 44.98 -34.44 -48.76
C VAL A 6 44.57 -34.80 -47.35
N SER A 7 44.86 -33.88 -46.44
CA SER A 7 44.47 -33.97 -45.02
C SER A 7 43.06 -33.40 -44.86
N LEU A 8 42.10 -34.23 -44.42
CA LEU A 8 40.69 -33.86 -44.18
C LEU A 8 40.56 -33.47 -42.71
N SER A 9 40.47 -32.16 -42.43
CA SER A 9 40.24 -31.63 -41.05
C SER A 9 38.76 -31.67 -40.73
N LEU A 10 38.37 -32.54 -39.78
CA LEU A 10 36.99 -32.65 -39.24
C LEU A 10 36.80 -31.59 -38.13
N THR A 11 36.11 -30.52 -38.47
CA THR A 11 35.74 -29.45 -37.47
C THR A 11 34.53 -29.91 -36.71
N LEU A 12 34.73 -30.26 -35.43
CA LEU A 12 33.64 -30.59 -34.48
C LEU A 12 32.93 -29.30 -34.04
N LEU A 13 31.74 -29.04 -34.53
CA LEU A 13 30.86 -27.95 -34.01
C LEU A 13 30.30 -28.42 -32.67
N LEU A 14 30.82 -27.88 -31.53
CA LEU A 14 30.16 -27.95 -30.22
C LEU A 14 28.99 -26.96 -30.23
N CYS A 15 27.76 -27.44 -30.46
CA CYS A 15 26.54 -26.71 -30.09
C CYS A 15 26.42 -26.67 -28.59
N GLY A 16 26.87 -25.57 -27.97
CA GLY A 16 26.59 -25.28 -26.58
C GLY A 16 25.10 -25.03 -26.40
N ALA A 17 24.37 -25.98 -25.83
CA ALA A 17 23.02 -25.74 -25.33
C ALA A 17 23.14 -24.75 -24.15
N ALA A 18 22.89 -23.46 -24.41
CA ALA A 18 22.66 -22.46 -23.37
C ALA A 18 21.35 -22.84 -22.65
N GLY A 19 21.48 -23.59 -21.56
CA GLY A 19 20.37 -23.85 -20.65
C GLY A 19 19.83 -22.52 -20.18
N GLN A 20 18.60 -22.16 -20.58
CA GLN A 20 17.86 -21.06 -19.97
C GLN A 20 17.66 -21.44 -18.50
N ALA A 21 18.42 -20.82 -17.61
CA ALA A 21 18.15 -20.88 -16.17
C ALA A 21 16.75 -20.29 -15.97
N SER A 22 15.75 -21.14 -15.78
CA SER A 22 14.44 -20.70 -15.31
C SER A 22 14.67 -20.02 -13.97
N ALA A 23 14.36 -18.73 -13.88
CA ALA A 23 14.38 -18.04 -12.60
C ALA A 23 13.46 -18.82 -11.64
N ALA A 24 14.00 -19.21 -10.49
CA ALA A 24 13.22 -19.93 -9.49
C ALA A 24 11.98 -19.09 -9.11
N GLU A 25 10.85 -19.75 -8.92
CA GLU A 25 9.65 -19.05 -8.43
C GLU A 25 9.94 -18.45 -7.06
N PRO A 26 9.48 -17.19 -6.79
CA PRO A 26 9.74 -16.53 -5.53
C PRO A 26 9.08 -17.29 -4.37
N THR A 27 9.76 -17.36 -3.24
CA THR A 27 9.22 -17.93 -1.99
C THR A 27 8.07 -17.09 -1.45
N LEU A 28 7.27 -17.64 -0.53
CA LEU A 28 6.20 -16.89 0.14
C LEU A 28 6.72 -15.62 0.82
N ASP A 29 7.85 -15.70 1.52
CA ASP A 29 8.45 -14.56 2.23
C ASP A 29 8.92 -13.48 1.24
N GLU A 30 9.50 -13.87 0.11
CA GLU A 30 9.87 -12.93 -0.95
C GLU A 30 8.65 -12.26 -1.58
N ILE A 31 7.55 -13.02 -1.82
CA ILE A 31 6.29 -12.43 -2.34
C ILE A 31 5.75 -11.40 -1.35
N ILE A 32 5.70 -11.73 -0.05
CA ILE A 32 5.21 -10.84 1.01
C ILE A 32 6.09 -9.58 1.10
N ALA A 33 7.41 -9.73 1.16
CA ALA A 33 8.33 -8.60 1.25
C ALA A 33 8.21 -7.66 0.02
N ARG A 34 8.19 -8.23 -1.20
CA ARG A 34 8.02 -7.45 -2.44
C ARG A 34 6.66 -6.79 -2.54
N THR A 35 5.60 -7.45 -2.04
CA THR A 35 4.25 -6.87 -1.97
C THR A 35 4.21 -5.68 -1.01
N ASN A 36 4.79 -5.82 0.18
CA ASN A 36 4.89 -4.74 1.14
C ASN A 36 5.68 -3.55 0.58
N HIS A 37 6.82 -3.84 -0.06
CA HIS A 37 7.61 -2.80 -0.72
C HIS A 37 6.82 -2.07 -1.81
N ALA A 38 6.18 -2.81 -2.71
CA ALA A 38 5.40 -2.24 -3.81
C ALA A 38 4.19 -1.41 -3.32
N ALA A 39 3.56 -1.80 -2.22
CA ALA A 39 2.40 -1.11 -1.68
C ALA A 39 2.75 0.18 -0.91
N TYR A 40 3.89 0.17 -0.17
CA TYR A 40 4.13 1.22 0.84
C TYR A 40 5.50 1.91 0.75
N TYR A 41 6.51 1.30 0.09
CA TYR A 41 7.91 1.76 0.19
C TYR A 41 8.50 2.28 -1.12
N GLN A 42 7.73 2.38 -2.20
CA GLN A 42 8.23 2.90 -3.48
C GLN A 42 8.68 4.36 -3.33
N GLY A 43 9.93 4.66 -3.76
CA GLY A 43 10.60 5.94 -3.51
C GLY A 43 10.95 6.14 -2.04
N LYS A 44 11.91 7.02 -1.74
CA LYS A 44 12.36 7.34 -0.38
C LYS A 44 11.29 8.11 0.41
N ASP A 45 10.60 8.98 -0.28
CA ASP A 45 9.45 9.74 0.19
C ASP A 45 8.48 9.99 -0.96
N GLY A 46 7.35 10.60 -0.69
CA GLY A 46 6.41 10.96 -1.73
C GLY A 46 5.29 11.87 -1.25
N ARG A 47 4.67 12.51 -2.25
CA ARG A 47 3.48 13.35 -2.09
C ARG A 47 2.42 12.91 -3.09
N ALA A 48 1.18 12.94 -2.67
CA ALA A 48 0.03 12.80 -3.56
C ALA A 48 -1.09 13.75 -3.15
N ARG A 49 -1.75 14.35 -4.12
CA ARG A 49 -3.06 14.97 -3.95
C ARG A 49 -4.12 13.89 -4.07
N VAL A 50 -5.11 13.94 -3.21
CA VAL A 50 -6.15 12.91 -3.14
C VAL A 50 -7.52 13.54 -3.17
N LYS A 51 -8.38 13.02 -4.04
CA LYS A 51 -9.83 13.20 -4.00
C LYS A 51 -10.46 11.89 -3.51
N MET A 52 -11.17 11.96 -2.37
CA MET A 52 -11.90 10.84 -1.80
C MET A 52 -13.40 11.09 -1.96
N THR A 53 -14.11 10.16 -2.60
CA THR A 53 -15.57 10.21 -2.78
C THR A 53 -16.20 9.07 -2.00
N ILE A 54 -16.97 9.40 -0.97
CA ILE A 54 -17.70 8.47 -0.11
C ILE A 54 -19.14 8.42 -0.63
N THR A 55 -19.62 7.24 -1.03
CA THR A 55 -20.98 7.02 -1.55
C THR A 55 -21.72 6.08 -0.61
N ASP A 56 -22.83 6.52 -0.02
CA ASP A 56 -23.66 5.67 0.83
C ASP A 56 -24.60 4.74 0.00
N LYS A 57 -25.32 3.85 0.68
CA LYS A 57 -26.25 2.89 0.05
C LYS A 57 -27.41 3.56 -0.73
N GLN A 58 -27.71 4.82 -0.45
CA GLN A 58 -28.70 5.61 -1.19
C GLN A 58 -28.09 6.35 -2.39
N GLY A 59 -26.79 6.24 -2.63
CA GLY A 59 -26.08 6.92 -3.70
C GLY A 59 -25.70 8.37 -3.39
N ARG A 60 -25.93 8.87 -2.16
CA ARG A 60 -25.53 10.21 -1.74
C ARG A 60 -24.00 10.26 -1.61
N LYS A 61 -23.41 11.33 -2.11
CA LYS A 61 -21.94 11.48 -2.16
C LYS A 61 -21.47 12.54 -1.17
N ARG A 62 -20.36 12.25 -0.51
CA ARG A 62 -19.55 13.23 0.25
C ARG A 62 -18.13 13.18 -0.29
N GLU A 63 -17.52 14.32 -0.48
CA GLU A 63 -16.16 14.43 -1.01
C GLU A 63 -15.21 14.94 0.07
N ARG A 64 -13.94 14.58 -0.06
CA ARG A 64 -12.81 15.04 0.75
C ARG A 64 -11.65 15.31 -0.19
N GLU A 65 -10.99 16.44 0.01
CA GLU A 65 -9.73 16.74 -0.68
C GLU A 65 -8.61 16.81 0.34
N LEU A 66 -7.53 16.09 0.09
CA LEU A 66 -6.41 16.01 1.01
C LEU A 66 -5.07 15.86 0.27
N THR A 67 -3.98 16.13 0.96
CA THR A 67 -2.63 15.78 0.54
C THR A 67 -2.06 14.74 1.49
N ILE A 68 -1.44 13.71 0.95
CA ILE A 68 -0.66 12.72 1.70
C ILE A 68 0.82 12.97 1.44
N LEU A 69 1.60 13.08 2.52
CA LEU A 69 3.05 13.01 2.50
C LEU A 69 3.46 11.71 3.20
N ARG A 70 4.43 11.02 2.64
CA ARG A 70 5.03 9.81 3.22
C ARG A 70 6.54 9.91 3.16
N ARG A 71 7.24 9.40 4.17
CA ARG A 71 8.69 9.30 4.22
C ARG A 71 9.12 7.98 4.86
N ASN A 72 10.15 7.33 4.29
CA ASN A 72 10.81 6.17 4.89
C ASN A 72 11.88 6.65 5.87
N SER A 73 12.02 6.02 7.02
CA SER A 73 13.09 6.33 7.99
C SER A 73 14.45 5.81 7.53
N ASP A 74 14.46 4.77 6.71
CA ASP A 74 15.67 4.18 6.10
C ASP A 74 15.46 4.12 4.57
N GLU A 75 16.47 4.59 3.82
CA GLU A 75 16.40 4.64 2.36
C GLU A 75 16.77 3.31 1.68
N LYS A 76 17.35 2.36 2.44
CA LYS A 76 17.91 1.11 1.89
C LYS A 76 17.08 -0.12 2.21
N LYS A 77 16.18 -0.04 3.19
CA LYS A 77 15.34 -1.15 3.63
C LYS A 77 13.97 -0.66 4.07
N ASP A 78 13.00 -1.56 4.00
CA ASP A 78 11.63 -1.34 4.46
C ASP A 78 11.61 -1.32 6.00
N ALA A 79 11.79 -0.12 6.57
CA ALA A 79 11.85 0.15 8.00
C ALA A 79 10.64 1.01 8.42
N ASP A 80 10.77 1.74 9.53
CA ASP A 80 9.74 2.64 10.00
C ASP A 80 9.41 3.72 8.97
N GLN A 81 8.20 4.23 8.97
CA GLN A 81 7.72 5.25 8.05
C GLN A 81 6.96 6.34 8.79
N GLN A 82 6.89 7.50 8.16
CA GLN A 82 6.12 8.63 8.62
C GLN A 82 5.10 9.03 7.56
N TYR A 83 3.87 9.28 7.99
CA TYR A 83 2.78 9.75 7.14
C TYR A 83 2.21 11.04 7.72
N TYR A 84 1.88 11.98 6.84
CA TYR A 84 1.22 13.21 7.18
C TYR A 84 0.11 13.45 6.18
N VAL A 85 -1.14 13.51 6.65
CA VAL A 85 -2.33 13.69 5.84
C VAL A 85 -2.99 15.01 6.22
N TYR A 86 -3.10 15.93 5.27
CA TYR A 86 -3.73 17.24 5.47
C TYR A 86 -5.00 17.35 4.65
N PHE A 87 -6.11 17.68 5.29
CA PHE A 87 -7.39 17.89 4.62
C PHE A 87 -7.54 19.35 4.18
N HIS A 88 -7.78 19.54 2.88
CA HIS A 88 -8.03 20.86 2.29
C HIS A 88 -9.50 21.25 2.37
N GLY A 89 -10.41 20.29 2.27
CA GLY A 89 -11.84 20.52 2.27
C GLY A 89 -12.67 19.22 2.27
N PRO A 90 -13.97 19.37 2.39
CA PRO A 90 -14.78 20.60 2.60
C PRO A 90 -14.62 21.18 4.01
N ALA A 91 -15.38 22.23 4.32
CA ALA A 91 -15.24 23.03 5.54
C ALA A 91 -15.30 22.23 6.86
N ASP A 92 -16.10 21.17 6.90
CA ASP A 92 -16.27 20.29 8.07
C ASP A 92 -14.99 19.51 8.45
N VAL A 93 -14.08 19.28 7.49
CA VAL A 93 -12.80 18.60 7.72
C VAL A 93 -11.58 19.44 7.34
N ALA A 94 -11.77 20.63 6.78
CA ALA A 94 -10.66 21.50 6.37
C ALA A 94 -9.66 21.74 7.51
N LYS A 95 -8.36 21.67 7.20
CA LYS A 95 -7.24 21.82 8.15
C LYS A 95 -7.13 20.68 9.20
N THR A 96 -7.98 19.65 9.14
CA THR A 96 -7.73 18.41 9.90
C THR A 96 -6.41 17.81 9.45
N VAL A 97 -5.63 17.31 10.41
CA VAL A 97 -4.37 16.61 10.13
C VAL A 97 -4.41 15.23 10.78
N PHE A 98 -4.06 14.21 10.00
CA PHE A 98 -3.78 12.88 10.53
C PHE A 98 -2.30 12.57 10.30
N MET A 99 -1.59 12.16 11.36
CA MET A 99 -0.17 11.82 11.29
C MET A 99 0.05 10.43 11.86
N VAL A 100 0.94 9.66 11.22
CA VAL A 100 1.33 8.32 11.67
C VAL A 100 2.85 8.22 11.69
N HIS A 101 3.38 7.70 12.79
CA HIS A 101 4.70 7.09 12.83
C HIS A 101 4.50 5.57 12.85
N LYS A 102 4.62 4.97 11.67
CA LYS A 102 4.55 3.53 11.47
C LYS A 102 5.82 2.89 12.00
N LYS A 103 5.67 1.84 12.79
CA LYS A 103 6.77 1.04 13.34
C LYS A 103 6.76 -0.36 12.75
N VAL A 104 7.91 -0.86 12.35
CA VAL A 104 8.05 -2.26 11.92
C VAL A 104 7.85 -3.20 13.09
N SER A 105 8.23 -2.77 14.31
CA SER A 105 8.02 -3.51 15.56
C SER A 105 7.20 -2.70 16.53
N GLY A 106 6.12 -3.30 17.03
CA GLY A 106 5.21 -2.65 17.98
C GLY A 106 4.06 -1.89 17.32
N ASP A 107 3.32 -1.14 18.13
CA ASP A 107 2.17 -0.37 17.68
C ASP A 107 2.61 0.98 17.09
N ASP A 108 1.95 1.40 16.01
CA ASP A 108 2.15 2.72 15.42
C ASP A 108 1.65 3.82 16.35
N ASP A 109 2.35 4.96 16.34
CA ASP A 109 1.83 6.18 16.96
C ASP A 109 0.98 6.94 15.93
N ARG A 110 -0.23 7.31 16.32
CA ARG A 110 -1.19 8.01 15.46
C ARG A 110 -1.78 9.23 16.18
N TRP A 111 -1.84 10.36 15.47
CA TRP A 111 -2.43 11.60 15.97
C TRP A 111 -3.46 12.14 14.97
N LEU A 112 -4.56 12.64 15.51
CA LEU A 112 -5.59 13.36 14.75
C LEU A 112 -5.72 14.77 15.34
N TYR A 113 -5.45 15.79 14.55
CA TYR A 113 -5.72 17.17 14.91
C TYR A 113 -7.07 17.62 14.37
N LEU A 114 -7.93 18.13 15.24
CA LEU A 114 -9.25 18.65 14.95
C LEU A 114 -9.24 20.18 15.12
N PRO A 115 -9.11 20.97 14.05
CA PRO A 115 -8.89 22.42 14.14
C PRO A 115 -10.05 23.17 14.78
N GLY A 116 -11.31 22.74 14.59
CA GLY A 116 -12.49 23.36 15.17
C GLY A 116 -12.53 23.31 16.71
N LEU A 117 -11.75 22.39 17.32
CA LEU A 117 -11.63 22.21 18.77
C LEU A 117 -10.24 22.55 19.28
N ASP A 118 -9.31 22.93 18.43
CA ASP A 118 -7.85 22.99 18.68
C ASP A 118 -7.33 21.75 19.44
N LEU A 119 -7.86 20.59 19.12
CA LEU A 119 -7.61 19.35 19.84
C LEU A 119 -6.67 18.42 19.03
N VAL A 120 -5.56 18.01 19.65
CA VAL A 120 -4.76 16.87 19.19
C VAL A 120 -5.20 15.63 19.97
N LYS A 121 -5.80 14.66 19.27
CA LYS A 121 -6.21 13.37 19.84
C LYS A 121 -5.21 12.30 19.39
N ARG A 122 -4.69 11.53 20.33
CA ARG A 122 -3.98 10.29 20.03
C ARG A 122 -4.99 9.18 19.69
N ILE A 123 -4.81 8.49 18.57
CA ILE A 123 -5.61 7.32 18.20
C ILE A 123 -4.94 6.10 18.85
N ALA A 124 -5.65 5.47 19.77
CA ALA A 124 -5.15 4.28 20.45
C ALA A 124 -4.99 3.10 19.46
N ALA A 125 -4.11 2.16 19.78
CA ALA A 125 -3.93 0.95 18.97
C ALA A 125 -5.22 0.16 18.80
N ALA A 126 -6.10 0.14 19.80
CA ALA A 126 -7.42 -0.49 19.74
C ALA A 126 -8.37 0.18 18.74
N ASP A 127 -8.20 1.50 18.49
CA ASP A 127 -9.07 2.29 17.61
C ASP A 127 -8.57 2.33 16.16
N LYS A 128 -7.43 1.71 15.84
CA LYS A 128 -6.82 1.74 14.49
C LYS A 128 -7.74 1.22 13.39
N ARG A 129 -8.75 0.42 13.75
CA ARG A 129 -9.76 -0.14 12.84
C ARG A 129 -11.05 0.66 12.76
N THR A 130 -11.14 1.83 13.40
CA THR A 130 -12.28 2.73 13.23
C THR A 130 -12.18 3.48 11.90
N SER A 131 -13.33 3.97 11.42
CA SER A 131 -13.45 4.66 10.12
C SER A 131 -12.51 5.87 10.02
N PHE A 132 -11.76 5.95 8.94
CA PHE A 132 -10.92 7.09 8.61
C PHE A 132 -11.78 8.25 8.08
N VAL A 133 -12.03 9.22 8.95
CA VAL A 133 -12.77 10.47 8.65
C VAL A 133 -14.10 10.22 7.94
N GLY A 134 -14.83 9.18 8.39
CA GLY A 134 -16.16 8.83 7.89
C GLY A 134 -16.19 8.13 6.54
N SER A 135 -15.05 7.58 6.08
CA SER A 135 -14.92 6.76 4.87
C SER A 135 -15.01 5.26 5.19
N ASP A 136 -15.03 4.40 4.16
CA ASP A 136 -14.95 2.95 4.30
C ASP A 136 -13.52 2.43 4.53
N PHE A 137 -12.52 3.31 4.40
CA PHE A 137 -11.17 3.04 4.88
C PHE A 137 -11.09 3.21 6.40
N VAL A 138 -10.16 2.51 7.03
CA VAL A 138 -9.86 2.65 8.45
C VAL A 138 -8.50 3.33 8.66
N TYR A 139 -8.21 3.83 9.86
CA TYR A 139 -6.92 4.49 10.14
C TYR A 139 -5.71 3.60 9.81
N GLU A 140 -5.80 2.29 10.03
CA GLU A 140 -4.74 1.33 9.70
C GLU A 140 -4.49 1.25 8.18
N ASP A 141 -5.50 1.44 7.33
CA ASP A 141 -5.34 1.35 5.87
C ASP A 141 -4.42 2.44 5.30
N VAL A 142 -4.24 3.58 6.01
CA VAL A 142 -3.36 4.68 5.57
C VAL A 142 -1.89 4.28 5.56
N SER A 143 -1.44 3.55 6.57
CA SER A 143 -0.03 3.14 6.73
C SER A 143 0.19 1.64 6.49
N GLY A 144 -0.89 0.90 6.28
CA GLY A 144 -0.88 -0.55 6.12
C GLY A 144 -0.72 -1.31 7.44
N ARG A 145 -1.10 -2.59 7.39
CA ARG A 145 -1.02 -3.52 8.51
C ARG A 145 0.41 -4.06 8.66
N GLY A 146 0.85 -4.29 9.88
CA GLY A 146 2.17 -4.89 10.16
C GLY A 146 2.25 -6.34 9.69
N LEU A 147 3.34 -6.72 9.02
CA LEU A 147 3.51 -8.08 8.48
C LEU A 147 3.50 -9.15 9.57
N THR A 148 3.97 -8.83 10.77
CA THR A 148 4.02 -9.76 11.90
C THR A 148 2.68 -9.95 12.63
N GLU A 149 1.67 -9.15 12.29
CA GLU A 149 0.33 -9.24 12.91
C GLU A 149 -0.49 -10.43 12.39
N ASP A 150 -0.06 -11.05 11.27
CA ASP A 150 -0.79 -12.12 10.61
C ASP A 150 0.11 -13.36 10.39
N THR A 151 -0.53 -14.50 10.12
CA THR A 151 0.08 -15.63 9.43
C THR A 151 -0.27 -15.55 7.95
N HIS A 152 0.63 -16.00 7.09
CA HIS A 152 0.52 -15.88 5.66
C HIS A 152 0.59 -17.23 4.97
N LYS A 153 -0.17 -17.42 3.88
CA LYS A 153 -0.16 -18.63 3.06
C LYS A 153 -0.37 -18.27 1.59
N LEU A 154 0.49 -18.78 0.72
CA LEU A 154 0.23 -18.79 -0.72
C LEU A 154 -0.78 -19.92 -1.01
N THR A 155 -2.00 -19.55 -1.41
CA THR A 155 -3.07 -20.53 -1.66
C THR A 155 -3.13 -20.94 -3.12
N LYS A 156 -2.73 -20.04 -4.03
CA LYS A 156 -2.80 -20.29 -5.48
C LYS A 156 -1.90 -19.31 -6.23
N THR A 157 -1.27 -19.79 -7.31
CA THR A 157 -0.68 -18.96 -8.36
C THR A 157 -1.55 -19.08 -9.61
N THR A 158 -1.97 -17.95 -10.16
CA THR A 158 -2.75 -17.87 -11.40
C THR A 158 -1.88 -17.32 -12.53
N LYS A 159 -2.43 -17.14 -13.73
CA LYS A 159 -1.70 -16.50 -14.85
C LYS A 159 -1.31 -15.03 -14.58
N SER A 160 -1.96 -14.37 -13.62
CA SER A 160 -1.78 -12.93 -13.34
C SER A 160 -1.47 -12.59 -11.89
N TYR A 161 -1.78 -13.49 -10.94
CA TYR A 161 -1.73 -13.19 -9.51
C TYR A 161 -1.16 -14.32 -8.68
N TYR A 162 -0.38 -13.96 -7.65
CA TYR A 162 -0.26 -14.73 -6.41
C TYR A 162 -1.49 -14.45 -5.56
N VAL A 163 -2.16 -15.49 -5.07
CA VAL A 163 -3.31 -15.36 -4.16
C VAL A 163 -2.86 -15.77 -2.77
N LEU A 164 -2.79 -14.79 -1.88
CA LEU A 164 -2.32 -14.95 -0.50
C LEU A 164 -3.50 -14.94 0.45
N GLU A 165 -3.54 -15.87 1.38
CA GLU A 165 -4.43 -15.83 2.55
C GLU A 165 -3.65 -15.35 3.77
N HIS A 166 -4.27 -14.47 4.53
CA HIS A 166 -3.72 -13.87 5.73
C HIS A 166 -4.72 -14.07 6.88
N VAL A 167 -4.23 -14.58 8.02
CA VAL A 167 -5.04 -14.82 9.20
C VAL A 167 -4.43 -14.06 10.39
N PRO A 168 -5.21 -13.17 11.05
CA PRO A 168 -4.73 -12.43 12.22
C PRO A 168 -4.29 -13.34 13.36
N ARG A 169 -3.11 -13.06 13.95
CA ARG A 169 -2.63 -13.76 15.15
C ARG A 169 -3.43 -13.40 16.41
N SER A 170 -4.00 -12.17 16.45
CA SER A 170 -4.82 -11.65 17.54
C SER A 170 -6.18 -11.22 16.99
N ARG A 171 -7.18 -12.07 17.17
CA ARG A 171 -8.54 -11.89 16.67
C ARG A 171 -9.30 -10.75 17.38
N ASP A 172 -9.00 -10.52 18.64
CA ASP A 172 -9.55 -9.46 19.47
C ASP A 172 -9.24 -8.04 18.98
N LYS A 173 -8.19 -7.90 18.17
CA LYS A 173 -7.73 -6.62 17.62
C LYS A 173 -8.31 -6.25 16.24
N VAL A 174 -9.14 -7.13 15.67
CA VAL A 174 -9.67 -6.94 14.31
C VAL A 174 -11.12 -7.37 14.20
N ASN A 175 -11.82 -6.85 13.19
CA ASN A 175 -13.24 -7.15 12.91
C ASN A 175 -13.43 -8.11 11.72
N PHE A 176 -12.42 -8.88 11.35
CA PHE A 176 -12.45 -9.88 10.28
C PHE A 176 -11.78 -11.19 10.72
N ALA A 177 -12.15 -12.32 10.11
CA ALA A 177 -11.57 -13.62 10.39
C ALA A 177 -10.26 -13.86 9.65
N ARG A 178 -10.23 -13.48 8.39
CA ARG A 178 -9.11 -13.57 7.45
C ARG A 178 -9.30 -12.60 6.32
N TYR A 179 -8.25 -12.39 5.53
CA TYR A 179 -8.38 -11.72 4.26
C TYR A 179 -7.59 -12.44 3.17
N VAL A 180 -8.05 -12.28 1.92
CA VAL A 180 -7.40 -12.83 0.73
C VAL A 180 -6.90 -11.67 -0.12
N MET A 181 -5.62 -11.69 -0.46
CA MET A 181 -4.96 -10.67 -1.25
C MET A 181 -4.53 -11.23 -2.61
N TYR A 182 -4.86 -10.50 -3.68
CA TYR A 182 -4.46 -10.79 -5.05
C TYR A 182 -3.29 -9.87 -5.41
N VAL A 183 -2.11 -10.44 -5.53
CA VAL A 183 -0.85 -9.74 -5.80
C VAL A 183 -0.44 -9.97 -7.24
N HIS A 184 -0.26 -8.90 -8.01
CA HIS A 184 0.11 -8.98 -9.42
C HIS A 184 1.53 -9.58 -9.59
N LEU A 185 1.68 -10.59 -10.45
CA LEU A 185 2.91 -11.39 -10.57
C LEU A 185 4.18 -10.57 -10.85
N THR A 186 4.08 -9.50 -11.63
CA THR A 186 5.24 -8.71 -12.08
C THR A 186 5.50 -7.49 -11.22
N THR A 187 4.46 -6.76 -10.84
CA THR A 187 4.60 -5.50 -10.09
C THR A 187 4.58 -5.70 -8.58
N PHE A 188 4.13 -6.86 -8.11
CA PHE A 188 3.86 -7.18 -6.71
C PHE A 188 2.87 -6.23 -6.02
N LEU A 189 2.15 -5.40 -6.78
CA LEU A 189 1.06 -4.60 -6.23
C LEU A 189 -0.10 -5.49 -5.77
N PRO A 190 -0.64 -5.27 -4.57
CA PRO A 190 -1.92 -5.83 -4.16
C PRO A 190 -3.03 -5.12 -4.94
N THR A 191 -3.68 -5.85 -5.86
CA THR A 191 -4.71 -5.28 -6.74
C THR A 191 -6.12 -5.48 -6.21
N LYS A 192 -6.33 -6.46 -5.34
CA LYS A 192 -7.60 -6.73 -4.67
C LYS A 192 -7.35 -7.34 -3.30
N VAL A 193 -8.14 -6.94 -2.31
CA VAL A 193 -8.16 -7.56 -0.97
C VAL A 193 -9.60 -7.80 -0.55
N GLU A 194 -9.93 -9.03 -0.17
CA GLU A 194 -11.24 -9.45 0.31
C GLU A 194 -11.16 -9.83 1.78
N TYR A 195 -11.93 -9.15 2.64
CA TYR A 195 -12.00 -9.42 4.07
C TYR A 195 -13.21 -10.28 4.39
N TYR A 196 -13.04 -11.29 5.20
CA TYR A 196 -14.05 -12.29 5.53
C TYR A 196 -14.37 -12.28 7.03
N ASN A 197 -15.65 -12.46 7.38
CA ASN A 197 -16.10 -12.70 8.75
C ASN A 197 -15.95 -14.17 9.14
N ASP A 198 -16.34 -14.54 10.37
CA ASP A 198 -16.26 -15.90 10.89
C ASP A 198 -17.20 -16.90 10.17
N LYS A 199 -18.21 -16.42 9.47
CA LYS A 199 -19.09 -17.22 8.63
C LYS A 199 -18.57 -17.47 7.22
N GLY A 200 -17.41 -16.88 6.87
CA GLY A 200 -16.84 -16.94 5.53
C GLY A 200 -17.49 -15.99 4.52
N GLU A 201 -18.29 -15.04 4.98
CA GLU A 201 -18.91 -14.03 4.14
C GLU A 201 -17.95 -12.85 3.93
N ILE A 202 -17.94 -12.28 2.71
CA ILE A 202 -17.13 -11.09 2.40
C ILE A 202 -17.79 -9.86 3.03
N ILE A 203 -17.08 -9.18 3.90
CA ILE A 203 -17.53 -7.97 4.60
C ILE A 203 -16.96 -6.67 4.02
N ARG A 204 -15.74 -6.69 3.48
CA ARG A 204 -15.09 -5.55 2.83
C ARG A 204 -14.30 -6.01 1.60
N VAL A 205 -14.24 -5.18 0.57
CA VAL A 205 -13.41 -5.42 -0.62
C VAL A 205 -12.66 -4.15 -0.97
N MET A 206 -11.34 -4.24 -1.04
CA MET A 206 -10.50 -3.22 -1.65
C MET A 206 -10.16 -3.64 -3.08
N THR A 207 -10.26 -2.72 -4.03
CA THR A 207 -9.87 -2.94 -5.42
C THR A 207 -9.01 -1.78 -5.91
N VAL A 208 -7.90 -2.07 -6.55
CA VAL A 208 -7.13 -1.08 -7.32
C VAL A 208 -7.72 -1.02 -8.73
N ASP A 209 -8.42 0.07 -9.01
CA ASP A 209 -9.16 0.26 -10.27
C ASP A 209 -8.25 0.71 -11.42
N LYS A 210 -7.16 1.43 -11.09
CA LYS A 210 -6.21 1.96 -12.08
C LYS A 210 -4.80 2.03 -11.51
N VAL A 211 -3.83 1.63 -12.32
CA VAL A 211 -2.39 1.74 -12.05
C VAL A 211 -1.72 2.51 -13.16
N GLU A 212 -0.83 3.43 -12.83
CA GLU A 212 0.02 4.16 -13.77
C GLU A 212 1.50 3.99 -13.39
N LYS A 213 2.41 4.21 -14.35
CA LYS A 213 3.85 4.23 -14.07
C LYS A 213 4.29 5.67 -13.86
N ILE A 214 4.65 6.02 -12.61
CA ILE A 214 5.06 7.37 -12.22
C ILE A 214 6.52 7.33 -11.75
N GLN A 215 7.39 8.09 -12.38
CA GLN A 215 8.84 8.10 -12.12
C GLN A 215 9.48 6.70 -12.10
N GLY A 216 8.93 5.77 -12.90
CA GLY A 216 9.40 4.37 -12.95
C GLY A 216 8.64 3.41 -12.03
N TYR A 217 7.92 3.90 -11.03
CA TYR A 217 7.18 3.10 -10.06
C TYR A 217 5.77 2.76 -10.55
N PRO A 218 5.32 1.48 -10.51
CA PRO A 218 3.92 1.11 -10.74
C PRO A 218 3.08 1.62 -9.56
N THR A 219 2.24 2.61 -9.81
CA THR A 219 1.53 3.37 -8.78
C THR A 219 0.02 3.23 -8.92
N PRO A 220 -0.72 2.76 -7.91
CA PRO A 220 -2.17 2.84 -7.87
C PRO A 220 -2.61 4.31 -7.89
N VAL A 221 -3.42 4.69 -8.90
CA VAL A 221 -3.95 6.06 -9.03
C VAL A 221 -5.45 6.13 -8.77
N ARG A 222 -6.13 4.99 -8.70
CA ARG A 222 -7.51 4.89 -8.28
C ARG A 222 -7.73 3.60 -7.51
N THR A 223 -8.34 3.70 -6.32
CA THR A 223 -8.63 2.57 -5.44
C THR A 223 -10.02 2.74 -4.85
N THR A 224 -10.80 1.66 -4.81
CA THR A 224 -12.13 1.62 -4.19
C THR A 224 -12.15 0.64 -3.02
N MET A 225 -12.73 1.08 -1.90
CA MET A 225 -13.08 0.24 -0.76
C MET A 225 -14.59 0.13 -0.69
N GLU A 226 -15.11 -1.08 -0.70
CA GLU A 226 -16.54 -1.37 -0.51
C GLU A 226 -16.76 -1.99 0.87
N ASP A 227 -17.72 -1.47 1.62
CA ASP A 227 -18.25 -2.10 2.83
C ASP A 227 -19.57 -2.82 2.49
N ARG A 228 -19.52 -4.15 2.56
CA ARG A 228 -20.67 -5.00 2.18
C ARG A 228 -21.79 -4.99 3.22
N ALA A 229 -21.49 -4.68 4.48
CA ALA A 229 -22.47 -4.62 5.55
C ALA A 229 -23.31 -3.34 5.47
N SER A 230 -22.68 -2.19 5.27
CA SER A 230 -23.35 -0.90 5.12
C SER A 230 -23.88 -0.66 3.71
N GLY A 231 -23.34 -1.33 2.69
CA GLY A 231 -23.62 -1.07 1.28
C GLY A 231 -23.01 0.24 0.78
N SER A 232 -22.06 0.81 1.52
CA SER A 232 -21.33 2.02 1.12
C SER A 232 -20.04 1.68 0.38
N LYS A 233 -19.47 2.68 -0.31
CA LYS A 233 -18.15 2.59 -0.92
C LYS A 233 -17.43 3.92 -0.90
N THR A 234 -16.13 3.86 -0.76
CA THR A 234 -15.23 5.01 -0.89
C THR A 234 -14.26 4.79 -2.03
N THR A 235 -14.24 5.71 -2.99
CA THR A 235 -13.24 5.75 -4.06
C THR A 235 -12.22 6.84 -3.76
N ILE A 236 -10.94 6.50 -3.88
CA ILE A 236 -9.80 7.40 -3.77
C ILE A 236 -9.18 7.56 -5.14
N GLU A 237 -9.01 8.80 -5.59
CA GLU A 237 -8.29 9.17 -6.82
C GLU A 237 -7.07 9.98 -6.43
N TYR A 238 -5.89 9.53 -6.87
CA TYR A 238 -4.61 10.19 -6.61
C TYR A 238 -4.19 10.99 -7.84
N SER A 239 -3.68 12.19 -7.60
CA SER A 239 -3.14 13.09 -8.62
C SER A 239 -1.89 13.81 -8.10
N ASN A 240 -1.14 14.45 -9.00
CA ASN A 240 0.09 15.17 -8.65
C ASN A 240 1.02 14.32 -7.75
N ILE A 241 1.17 13.04 -8.14
CA ILE A 241 1.99 12.10 -7.39
C ILE A 241 3.45 12.37 -7.74
N GLU A 242 4.26 12.56 -6.71
CA GLU A 242 5.70 12.78 -6.83
C GLU A 242 6.44 11.95 -5.80
N TYR A 243 7.51 11.28 -6.22
CA TYR A 243 8.43 10.53 -5.38
C TYR A 243 9.78 11.25 -5.27
N ASP A 244 10.54 10.94 -4.23
CA ASP A 244 11.92 11.38 -4.00
C ASP A 244 12.08 12.91 -3.90
N LEU A 245 11.12 13.57 -3.23
CA LEU A 245 11.06 15.02 -3.00
C LEU A 245 12.05 15.54 -1.97
N LYS A 246 12.72 14.65 -1.23
CA LYS A 246 13.61 14.97 -0.09
C LYS A 246 12.84 15.73 1.01
N LEU A 247 11.70 15.17 1.42
CA LEU A 247 10.89 15.73 2.49
C LEU A 247 11.68 15.80 3.80
N PRO A 248 11.76 16.95 4.48
CA PRO A 248 12.49 17.06 5.73
C PRO A 248 11.77 16.28 6.86
N ASP A 249 12.54 15.73 7.77
CA ASP A 249 12.06 14.89 8.86
C ASP A 249 11.18 15.64 9.85
N ASP A 250 11.48 16.92 10.09
CA ASP A 250 10.82 17.77 11.06
C ASP A 250 9.33 18.04 10.76
N ILE A 251 8.90 17.91 9.47
CA ILE A 251 7.47 18.10 9.12
C ILE A 251 6.57 16.98 9.66
N PHE A 252 7.13 15.85 10.07
CA PHE A 252 6.41 14.73 10.67
C PHE A 252 6.42 14.78 12.21
N THR A 253 6.43 15.96 12.79
CA THR A 253 6.42 16.17 14.24
C THR A 253 5.09 16.77 14.71
N GLU A 254 4.77 16.63 16.01
CA GLU A 254 3.53 17.15 16.60
C GLU A 254 3.38 18.67 16.42
N ARG A 255 4.49 19.41 16.27
CA ARG A 255 4.47 20.85 15.94
C ARG A 255 3.66 21.14 14.69
N TYR A 256 3.79 20.28 13.66
CA TYR A 256 3.13 20.48 12.37
C TYR A 256 1.67 20.01 12.35
N LEU A 257 1.15 19.41 13.42
CA LEU A 257 -0.27 19.13 13.55
C LEU A 257 -1.09 20.44 13.56
N ARG A 258 -0.63 21.48 14.28
CA ARG A 258 -1.29 22.79 14.33
C ARG A 258 -0.79 23.78 13.25
N ARG A 259 0.39 23.57 12.70
CA ARG A 259 1.05 24.47 11.75
C ARG A 259 1.47 23.70 10.51
N ALA A 260 0.48 23.41 9.65
CA ALA A 260 0.71 22.60 8.46
C ALA A 260 1.89 23.09 7.59
N PRO A 261 2.70 22.18 7.03
CA PRO A 261 3.88 22.51 6.22
C PRO A 261 3.46 22.94 4.82
N ILE A 262 2.92 24.16 4.67
CA ILE A 262 2.25 24.68 3.47
C ILE A 262 3.09 24.50 2.18
N LYS A 263 4.42 24.61 2.29
CA LYS A 263 5.34 24.40 1.16
C LYS A 263 5.18 23.01 0.52
N PHE A 264 4.83 22.00 1.29
CA PHE A 264 4.81 20.59 0.84
C PHE A 264 3.40 20.05 0.58
N ILE A 265 2.35 20.74 1.05
CA ILE A 265 0.96 20.27 0.93
C ILE A 265 0.13 21.03 -0.12
N LYS A 266 0.73 22.02 -0.81
CA LYS A 266 0.09 22.75 -1.92
C LYS A 266 0.08 21.95 -3.21
#